data_d07d1804e16a5fea382572043396c713
#
_entry.id   d07d1804e16a5fea382572043396c713
#
_cell.length_a   1.000
_cell.length_b   1.000
_cell.length_c   1.000
_cell.angle_alpha   90.00
_cell.angle_beta   90.00
_cell.angle_gamma   90.00
#
_symmetry.space_group_name_H-M   'P 1'
#
loop_
_entity.id
_entity.type
_entity.pdbx_description
1 polymer ?
#
loop_
_entity_poly.entity_id
_entity_poly.type
_entity_poly.pdbx_seq_one_letter_code
_entity_poly.pdbx_strand_id
1 'polypeptide(L)'
;MEYDYKLLYPRQVVLVTSQSGEKRSIIALAWHCPLSFKPPLIGIAVGKTRFSHYLITEGREFVLSIPTENMESKVMSVGSRSGKDVDKFSAFGLTPLKADVVKPPLIKECLINLECRVAAELDAGDHTLFVGEVVATHASATKDKLLFDMGGRNFFGIARE
;
A
#
# COMPACT_ATOMS: atom_id res chain seq x y z
N MET A 1 26.17 -16.98 4.21
CA MET A 1 24.99 -16.60 5.01
C MET A 1 23.89 -16.29 4.00
N GLU A 2 22.78 -16.98 4.09
CA GLU A 2 21.63 -16.70 3.23
C GLU A 2 20.95 -15.41 3.71
N TYR A 3 20.58 -14.52 2.78
CA TYR A 3 19.92 -13.25 3.11
C TYR A 3 18.49 -13.52 3.61
N ASP A 4 18.21 -13.19 4.85
CA ASP A 4 16.86 -13.20 5.41
C ASP A 4 16.35 -11.76 5.58
N TYR A 5 15.42 -11.34 4.71
CA TYR A 5 14.79 -10.02 4.76
C TYR A 5 14.05 -9.74 6.07
N LYS A 6 13.69 -10.77 6.83
CA LYS A 6 13.03 -10.62 8.14
C LYS A 6 13.92 -9.93 9.17
N LEU A 7 15.24 -9.93 8.97
CA LEU A 7 16.17 -9.16 9.80
C LEU A 7 15.97 -7.65 9.71
N LEU A 8 15.21 -7.16 8.70
CA LEU A 8 14.86 -5.75 8.52
C LEU A 8 13.53 -5.36 9.19
N TYR A 9 12.88 -6.27 9.90
CA TYR A 9 11.65 -5.98 10.67
C TYR A 9 12.00 -5.46 12.07
N PRO A 10 11.09 -4.70 12.73
CA PRO A 10 9.71 -4.42 12.34
C PRO A 10 9.61 -3.39 11.22
N ARG A 11 8.52 -3.47 10.43
CA ARG A 11 8.21 -2.52 9.37
C ARG A 11 6.75 -2.10 9.42
N GLN A 12 6.48 -0.83 9.12
CA GLN A 12 5.12 -0.34 8.97
C GLN A 12 4.45 -1.05 7.79
N VAL A 13 3.21 -1.50 8.01
CA VAL A 13 2.38 -2.08 6.95
C VAL A 13 1.55 -1.00 6.30
N VAL A 14 1.42 -1.06 4.98
CA VAL A 14 0.53 -0.20 4.20
C VAL A 14 -0.34 -1.03 3.26
N LEU A 15 -1.49 -0.48 2.90
CA LEU A 15 -2.35 -0.97 1.84
C LEU A 15 -2.14 -0.08 0.61
N VAL A 16 -1.92 -0.68 -0.54
CA VAL A 16 -1.78 0.07 -1.79
C VAL A 16 -2.92 -0.32 -2.72
N THR A 17 -3.73 0.66 -3.10
CA THR A 17 -4.76 0.49 -4.12
C THR A 17 -4.19 0.86 -5.48
N SER A 18 -4.63 0.15 -6.50
CA SER A 18 -4.22 0.33 -7.89
C SER A 18 -5.39 0.06 -8.83
N GLN A 19 -5.41 0.75 -9.96
CA GLN A 19 -6.48 0.63 -10.95
C GLN A 19 -5.96 0.84 -12.37
N SER A 20 -6.47 0.04 -13.32
CA SER A 20 -6.30 0.24 -14.75
C SER A 20 -7.59 -0.17 -15.47
N GLY A 21 -8.20 0.77 -16.19
CA GLY A 21 -9.55 0.61 -16.73
C GLY A 21 -10.54 0.33 -15.60
N GLU A 22 -11.37 -0.70 -15.78
CA GLU A 22 -12.37 -1.14 -14.79
C GLU A 22 -11.78 -2.05 -13.69
N LYS A 23 -10.53 -2.51 -13.85
CA LYS A 23 -9.89 -3.43 -12.90
C LYS A 23 -9.20 -2.66 -11.80
N ARG A 24 -9.47 -3.04 -10.55
CA ARG A 24 -8.83 -2.50 -9.35
C ARG A 24 -8.40 -3.60 -8.39
N SER A 25 -7.43 -3.30 -7.54
CA SER A 25 -6.98 -4.22 -6.50
C SER A 25 -6.40 -3.47 -5.31
N ILE A 26 -6.21 -4.20 -4.22
CA ILE A 26 -5.48 -3.76 -3.03
C ILE A 26 -4.37 -4.78 -2.77
N ILE A 27 -3.18 -4.31 -2.44
CA ILE A 27 -2.09 -5.14 -1.93
C ILE A 27 -1.64 -4.63 -0.57
N ALA A 28 -1.39 -5.56 0.37
CA ALA A 28 -0.72 -5.26 1.63
C ALA A 28 0.79 -5.43 1.43
N LEU A 29 1.58 -4.45 1.82
CA LEU A 29 3.03 -4.51 1.75
C LEU A 29 3.70 -3.75 2.90
N ALA A 30 4.94 -4.13 3.21
CA ALA A 30 5.80 -3.47 4.18
C ALA A 30 7.10 -2.93 3.54
N TRP A 31 7.26 -3.10 2.23
CA TRP A 31 8.44 -2.64 1.48
C TRP A 31 8.14 -1.30 0.82
N HIS A 32 8.23 -0.25 1.63
CA HIS A 32 8.04 1.14 1.22
C HIS A 32 8.99 2.06 1.99
N CYS A 33 9.27 3.23 1.43
CA CYS A 33 10.08 4.25 2.09
C CYS A 33 9.83 5.64 1.49
N PRO A 34 9.95 6.73 2.28
CA PRO A 34 10.06 8.07 1.74
C PRO A 34 11.38 8.22 0.98
N LEU A 35 11.36 8.92 -0.15
CA LEU A 35 12.52 9.08 -1.02
C LEU A 35 12.97 10.54 -1.17
N SER A 36 12.03 11.50 -1.17
CA SER A 36 12.34 12.91 -1.39
C SER A 36 11.29 13.81 -0.76
N PHE A 37 11.70 15.02 -0.35
CA PHE A 37 10.81 16.07 0.11
C PHE A 37 10.35 17.01 -1.02
N LYS A 38 11.21 17.26 -2.01
CA LYS A 38 10.95 18.19 -3.12
C LYS A 38 11.52 17.62 -4.43
N PRO A 39 10.68 17.07 -5.34
CA PRO A 39 9.26 16.80 -5.13
C PRO A 39 9.02 15.74 -4.03
N PRO A 40 7.83 15.65 -3.44
CA PRO A 40 7.53 14.64 -2.42
C PRO A 40 7.39 13.27 -3.09
N LEU A 41 8.37 12.39 -2.86
CA LEU A 41 8.44 11.06 -3.46
C LEU A 41 8.40 9.96 -2.40
N ILE A 42 7.67 8.88 -2.72
CA ILE A 42 7.63 7.66 -1.94
C ILE A 42 7.88 6.45 -2.84
N GLY A 43 8.70 5.50 -2.35
CA GLY A 43 8.96 4.23 -3.02
C GLY A 43 8.13 3.10 -2.47
N ILE A 44 7.62 2.23 -3.35
CA ILE A 44 7.00 0.96 -3.00
C ILE A 44 7.61 -0.16 -3.85
N ALA A 45 8.03 -1.26 -3.22
CA ALA A 45 8.51 -2.43 -3.95
C ALA A 45 7.37 -3.45 -4.09
N VAL A 46 7.00 -3.78 -5.32
CA VAL A 46 5.89 -4.69 -5.63
C VAL A 46 6.41 -5.87 -6.45
N GLY A 47 6.14 -7.09 -5.98
CA GLY A 47 6.53 -8.32 -6.68
C GLY A 47 5.91 -8.40 -8.08
N LYS A 48 6.72 -8.74 -9.09
CA LYS A 48 6.34 -8.79 -10.51
C LYS A 48 5.18 -9.74 -10.82
N THR A 49 4.98 -10.76 -9.98
CA THR A 49 3.88 -11.73 -10.13
C THR A 49 2.55 -11.25 -9.55
N ARG A 50 2.53 -10.11 -8.84
CA ARG A 50 1.33 -9.61 -8.18
C ARG A 50 0.41 -8.88 -9.17
N PHE A 51 -0.90 -9.09 -9.04
CA PHE A 51 -1.88 -8.41 -9.89
C PHE A 51 -1.80 -6.88 -9.77
N SER A 52 -1.53 -6.35 -8.57
CA SER A 52 -1.31 -4.92 -8.36
C SER A 52 -0.09 -4.39 -9.11
N HIS A 53 0.95 -5.20 -9.34
CA HIS A 53 2.09 -4.81 -10.16
C HIS A 53 1.62 -4.45 -11.58
N TYR A 54 0.87 -5.36 -12.23
CA TYR A 54 0.28 -5.11 -13.55
C TYR A 54 -0.56 -3.82 -13.56
N LEU A 55 -1.44 -3.64 -12.56
CA LEU A 55 -2.32 -2.47 -12.50
C LEU A 55 -1.56 -1.15 -12.32
N ILE A 56 -0.47 -1.13 -11.53
CA ILE A 56 0.37 0.05 -11.34
C ILE A 56 1.17 0.37 -12.61
N THR A 57 1.71 -0.66 -13.27
CA THR A 57 2.45 -0.51 -14.53
C THR A 57 1.58 0.12 -15.62
N GLU A 58 0.35 -0.39 -15.78
CA GLU A 58 -0.59 0.11 -16.80
C GLU A 58 -1.24 1.44 -16.42
N GLY A 59 -1.68 1.55 -15.16
CA GLY A 59 -2.43 2.73 -14.68
C GLY A 59 -1.55 3.93 -14.36
N ARG A 60 -0.28 3.72 -14.06
CA ARG A 60 0.72 4.74 -13.67
C ARG A 60 0.31 5.55 -12.44
N GLU A 61 -0.58 5.01 -11.62
CA GLU A 61 -1.12 5.65 -10.43
C GLU A 61 -1.35 4.62 -9.33
N PHE A 62 -1.24 5.04 -8.08
CA PHE A 62 -1.62 4.24 -6.92
C PHE A 62 -1.99 5.15 -5.74
N VAL A 63 -2.72 4.59 -4.76
CA VAL A 63 -2.90 5.24 -3.46
C VAL A 63 -2.22 4.38 -2.40
N LEU A 64 -1.32 4.99 -1.62
CA LEU A 64 -0.73 4.36 -0.44
C LEU A 64 -1.57 4.75 0.78
N SER A 65 -2.15 3.76 1.44
CA SER A 65 -3.04 3.93 2.58
C SER A 65 -2.42 3.34 3.84
N ILE A 66 -2.44 4.07 4.94
CA ILE A 66 -1.87 3.66 6.22
C ILE A 66 -3.00 3.12 7.11
N PRO A 67 -3.06 1.81 7.35
CA PRO A 67 -4.05 1.19 8.23
C PRO A 67 -3.72 1.42 9.70
N THR A 68 -4.75 1.33 10.55
CA THR A 68 -4.62 1.31 12.01
C THR A 68 -4.47 -0.12 12.54
N GLU A 69 -4.07 -0.28 13.81
CA GLU A 69 -3.97 -1.59 14.46
C GLU A 69 -5.28 -2.38 14.42
N ASN A 70 -6.42 -1.69 14.47
CA ASN A 70 -7.75 -2.31 14.41
C ASN A 70 -8.06 -2.97 13.05
N MET A 71 -7.26 -2.71 12.03
CA MET A 71 -7.42 -3.26 10.69
C MET A 71 -6.57 -4.53 10.44
N GLU A 72 -5.87 -5.06 11.45
CA GLU A 72 -4.98 -6.21 11.30
C GLU A 72 -5.63 -7.37 10.52
N SER A 73 -6.80 -7.80 10.93
CA SER A 73 -7.52 -8.91 10.29
C SER A 73 -7.85 -8.62 8.81
N LYS A 74 -8.22 -7.38 8.47
CA LYS A 74 -8.48 -6.94 7.08
C LYS A 74 -7.19 -6.93 6.27
N VAL A 75 -6.09 -6.44 6.82
CA VAL A 75 -4.76 -6.41 6.20
C VAL A 75 -4.29 -7.82 5.88
N MET A 76 -4.44 -8.76 6.82
CA MET A 76 -4.14 -10.18 6.63
C MET A 76 -4.97 -10.78 5.48
N SER A 77 -6.26 -10.50 5.45
CA SER A 77 -7.18 -10.97 4.40
C SER A 77 -6.79 -10.43 3.03
N VAL A 78 -6.47 -9.14 2.93
CA VAL A 78 -5.97 -8.50 1.70
C VAL A 78 -4.70 -9.18 1.18
N GLY A 79 -3.76 -9.52 2.08
CA GLY A 79 -2.50 -10.18 1.74
C GLY A 79 -2.65 -11.65 1.32
N SER A 80 -3.76 -12.31 1.67
CA SER A 80 -3.99 -13.74 1.46
C SER A 80 -4.61 -14.11 0.11
N ARG A 81 -5.24 -13.17 -0.60
CA ARG A 81 -5.97 -13.39 -1.84
C ARG A 81 -5.48 -12.52 -2.98
N SER A 82 -5.61 -13.02 -4.22
CA SER A 82 -5.34 -12.23 -5.42
C SER A 82 -6.55 -11.35 -5.78
N GLY A 83 -6.29 -10.11 -6.19
CA GLY A 83 -7.34 -9.22 -6.73
C GLY A 83 -7.81 -9.62 -8.14
N LYS A 84 -7.22 -10.67 -8.75
CA LYS A 84 -7.77 -11.30 -9.96
C LYS A 84 -9.05 -12.07 -9.66
N ASP A 85 -9.12 -12.67 -8.46
CA ASP A 85 -10.13 -13.66 -8.12
C ASP A 85 -11.30 -13.03 -7.34
N VAL A 86 -11.05 -11.90 -6.64
CA VAL A 86 -12.05 -11.24 -5.80
C VAL A 86 -11.92 -9.72 -5.85
N ASP A 87 -13.04 -9.01 -5.77
CA ASP A 87 -13.00 -7.58 -5.41
C ASP A 87 -12.72 -7.46 -3.91
N LYS A 88 -11.49 -7.09 -3.57
CA LYS A 88 -11.03 -7.03 -2.18
C LYS A 88 -11.73 -5.99 -1.32
N PHE A 89 -12.32 -4.96 -1.93
CA PHE A 89 -13.12 -3.99 -1.18
C PHE A 89 -14.37 -4.66 -0.59
N SER A 90 -15.19 -5.27 -1.42
CA SER A 90 -16.41 -5.95 -0.99
C SER A 90 -16.09 -7.22 -0.18
N ALA A 91 -15.10 -8.01 -0.59
CA ALA A 91 -14.77 -9.27 0.07
C ALA A 91 -14.27 -9.10 1.51
N PHE A 92 -13.59 -7.99 1.82
CA PHE A 92 -12.98 -7.77 3.14
C PHE A 92 -13.55 -6.57 3.89
N GLY A 93 -14.70 -6.04 3.44
CA GLY A 93 -15.41 -4.96 4.11
C GLY A 93 -14.60 -3.67 4.20
N LEU A 94 -13.90 -3.32 3.11
CA LEU A 94 -13.21 -2.04 2.94
C LEU A 94 -14.09 -1.13 2.08
N THR A 95 -14.15 0.16 2.44
CA THR A 95 -14.98 1.13 1.74
C THR A 95 -14.13 1.97 0.79
N PRO A 96 -14.31 1.84 -0.54
CA PRO A 96 -13.62 2.71 -1.48
C PRO A 96 -14.22 4.11 -1.45
N LEU A 97 -13.37 5.14 -1.38
CA LEU A 97 -13.75 6.52 -1.60
C LEU A 97 -13.10 7.02 -2.90
N LYS A 98 -13.79 7.92 -3.58
CA LYS A 98 -13.23 8.57 -4.77
C LYS A 98 -12.01 9.39 -4.35
N ALA A 99 -10.91 9.21 -5.08
CA ALA A 99 -9.72 10.06 -4.97
C ALA A 99 -9.95 11.41 -5.66
N ASP A 100 -9.18 12.42 -5.29
CA ASP A 100 -9.31 13.77 -5.85
C ASP A 100 -8.55 13.92 -7.17
N VAL A 101 -7.39 13.25 -7.32
CA VAL A 101 -6.44 13.47 -8.41
C VAL A 101 -6.17 12.21 -9.22
N VAL A 102 -6.13 11.02 -8.59
CA VAL A 102 -5.81 9.75 -9.24
C VAL A 102 -7.04 8.85 -9.39
N LYS A 103 -6.95 7.81 -10.22
CA LYS A 103 -8.05 6.86 -10.44
C LYS A 103 -8.22 5.82 -9.33
N PRO A 104 -7.13 5.21 -8.79
CA PRO A 104 -7.25 4.26 -7.69
C PRO A 104 -7.97 4.88 -6.50
N PRO A 105 -8.94 4.16 -5.88
CA PRO A 105 -9.72 4.71 -4.78
C PRO A 105 -8.92 4.81 -3.48
N LEU A 106 -9.29 5.76 -2.62
CA LEU A 106 -8.87 5.82 -1.22
C LEU A 106 -9.54 4.68 -0.44
N ILE A 107 -9.00 4.33 0.73
CA ILE A 107 -9.61 3.41 1.69
C ILE A 107 -10.12 4.24 2.88
N LYS A 108 -11.44 4.28 3.07
CA LYS A 108 -12.09 5.10 4.11
C LYS A 108 -11.59 4.81 5.52
N GLU A 109 -11.35 3.53 5.83
CA GLU A 109 -10.97 3.07 7.17
C GLU A 109 -9.50 3.36 7.50
N CYS A 110 -8.68 3.73 6.51
CA CYS A 110 -7.29 4.05 6.73
C CYS A 110 -7.10 5.45 7.30
N LEU A 111 -6.10 5.59 8.16
CA LEU A 111 -5.77 6.84 8.83
C LEU A 111 -5.26 7.91 7.87
N ILE A 112 -4.46 7.50 6.90
CA ILE A 112 -3.87 8.37 5.88
C ILE A 112 -4.02 7.68 4.52
N ASN A 113 -4.31 8.47 3.49
CA ASN A 113 -4.25 8.05 2.10
C ASN A 113 -3.40 9.07 1.33
N LEU A 114 -2.37 8.58 0.63
CA LEU A 114 -1.48 9.36 -0.23
C LEU A 114 -1.77 9.00 -1.68
N GLU A 115 -2.28 9.95 -2.46
CA GLU A 115 -2.48 9.78 -3.90
C GLU A 115 -1.14 9.96 -4.61
N CYS A 116 -0.76 9.00 -5.45
CA CYS A 116 0.56 8.98 -6.08
C CYS A 116 0.47 8.75 -7.58
N ARG A 117 1.26 9.51 -8.35
CA ARG A 117 1.57 9.25 -9.75
C ARG A 117 2.96 8.65 -9.88
N VAL A 118 3.09 7.60 -10.68
CA VAL A 118 4.39 6.96 -10.90
C VAL A 118 5.30 7.87 -11.70
N ALA A 119 6.32 8.42 -11.04
CA ALA A 119 7.33 9.29 -11.62
C ALA A 119 8.48 8.49 -12.24
N ALA A 120 8.85 7.36 -11.64
CA ALA A 120 9.90 6.47 -12.13
C ALA A 120 9.67 5.04 -11.64
N GLU A 121 10.35 4.09 -12.27
CA GLU A 121 10.40 2.70 -11.83
C GLU A 121 11.79 2.13 -12.02
N LEU A 122 12.19 1.21 -11.14
CA LEU A 122 13.46 0.51 -11.18
C LEU A 122 13.21 -1.01 -11.10
N ASP A 123 13.79 -1.75 -12.02
CA ASP A 123 13.85 -3.20 -11.93
C ASP A 123 14.74 -3.62 -10.75
N ALA A 124 14.17 -4.36 -9.81
CA ALA A 124 14.83 -4.79 -8.58
C ALA A 124 14.67 -6.32 -8.39
N GLY A 125 15.14 -7.09 -9.36
CA GLY A 125 15.09 -8.55 -9.35
C GLY A 125 13.66 -9.09 -9.53
N ASP A 126 13.10 -9.76 -8.51
CA ASP A 126 11.73 -10.28 -8.54
C ASP A 126 10.67 -9.23 -8.20
N HIS A 127 11.09 -8.00 -7.87
CA HIS A 127 10.25 -6.84 -7.60
C HIS A 127 10.54 -5.70 -8.58
N THR A 128 9.60 -4.76 -8.66
CA THR A 128 9.82 -3.43 -9.25
C THR A 128 9.67 -2.40 -8.13
N LEU A 129 10.64 -1.51 -7.98
CA LEU A 129 10.50 -0.32 -7.15
C LEU A 129 9.78 0.76 -7.97
N PHE A 130 8.54 1.03 -7.63
CA PHE A 130 7.80 2.17 -8.19
C PHE A 130 8.06 3.40 -7.33
N VAL A 131 8.46 4.48 -7.96
CA VAL A 131 8.64 5.80 -7.33
C VAL A 131 7.41 6.63 -7.64
N GLY A 132 6.60 6.92 -6.62
CA GLY A 132 5.38 7.73 -6.73
C GLY A 132 5.60 9.14 -6.23
N GLU A 133 5.23 10.14 -7.04
CA GLU A 133 5.08 11.51 -6.59
C GLU A 133 3.74 11.65 -5.84
N VAL A 134 3.80 12.12 -4.60
CA VAL A 134 2.60 12.36 -3.78
C VAL A 134 1.92 13.64 -4.28
N VAL A 135 0.74 13.50 -4.89
CA VAL A 135 -0.01 14.60 -5.51
C VAL A 135 -1.20 15.07 -4.67
N ALA A 136 -1.66 14.26 -3.71
CA ALA A 136 -2.65 14.66 -2.71
C ALA A 136 -2.51 13.83 -1.43
N THR A 137 -2.93 14.38 -0.29
CA THR A 137 -2.86 13.72 1.02
C THR A 137 -4.17 13.91 1.75
N HIS A 138 -4.72 12.79 2.24
CA HIS A 138 -5.91 12.76 3.08
C HIS A 138 -5.55 12.14 4.43
N ALA A 139 -5.73 12.88 5.51
CA ALA A 139 -5.41 12.41 6.86
C ALA A 139 -6.63 12.53 7.78
N SER A 140 -6.88 11.47 8.54
CA SER A 140 -7.85 11.49 9.63
C SER A 140 -7.24 12.14 10.88
N ALA A 141 -8.06 12.82 11.65
CA ALA A 141 -7.65 13.43 12.92
C ALA A 141 -7.60 12.43 14.08
N THR A 142 -7.90 11.14 13.87
CA THR A 142 -7.86 10.14 14.93
C THR A 142 -6.43 9.87 15.41
N LYS A 143 -6.30 9.48 16.69
CA LYS A 143 -5.01 9.11 17.31
C LYS A 143 -4.81 7.59 17.37
N ASP A 144 -5.40 6.85 16.42
CA ASP A 144 -5.25 5.41 16.36
C ASP A 144 -3.78 5.02 16.12
N LYS A 145 -3.39 3.88 16.66
CA LYS A 145 -2.04 3.34 16.48
C LYS A 145 -1.84 2.82 15.06
N LEU A 146 -0.62 3.00 14.55
CA LEU A 146 -0.21 2.48 13.26
C LEU A 146 0.10 0.98 13.35
N LEU A 147 -0.19 0.24 12.28
CA LEU A 147 0.06 -1.19 12.21
C LEU A 147 1.48 -1.49 11.71
N PHE A 148 2.21 -2.31 12.48
CA PHE A 148 3.54 -2.78 12.14
C PHE A 148 3.58 -4.31 12.10
N ASP A 149 4.37 -4.88 11.18
CA ASP A 149 4.68 -6.30 11.10
C ASP A 149 6.06 -6.54 11.75
N MET A 150 6.12 -7.49 12.69
CA MET A 150 7.36 -7.95 13.35
C MET A 150 8.12 -8.97 12.52
N GLY A 151 7.60 -9.37 11.36
CA GLY A 151 8.03 -10.50 10.58
C GLY A 151 7.18 -11.75 10.85
N GLY A 152 6.92 -12.52 9.79
CA GLY A 152 6.12 -13.74 9.88
C GLY A 152 4.63 -13.52 10.15
N ARG A 153 4.09 -12.34 9.82
CA ARG A 153 2.68 -11.94 10.06
C ARG A 153 2.31 -11.79 11.54
N ASN A 154 3.26 -11.37 12.36
CA ASN A 154 3.03 -10.95 13.73
C ASN A 154 2.92 -9.43 13.76
N PHE A 155 1.73 -8.89 14.07
CA PHE A 155 1.45 -7.47 14.02
C PHE A 155 1.39 -6.83 15.41
N PHE A 156 1.62 -5.54 15.49
CA PHE A 156 1.43 -4.72 16.68
C PHE A 156 1.18 -3.26 16.30
N GLY A 157 0.59 -2.51 17.23
CA GLY A 157 0.27 -1.10 17.05
C GLY A 157 1.28 -0.18 17.72
N ILE A 158 1.74 0.85 17.00
CA ILE A 158 2.56 1.93 17.56
C ILE A 158 1.75 3.22 17.61
N ALA A 159 1.71 3.86 18.80
CA ALA A 159 1.05 5.16 18.99
C ALA A 159 1.77 6.24 18.18
N ARG A 160 0.99 7.20 17.64
CA ARG A 160 1.51 8.48 17.12
C ARG A 160 1.49 9.49 18.26
N GLU A 161 2.55 10.25 18.39
CA GLU A 161 2.59 11.44 19.25
C GLU A 161 1.80 12.61 18.67
#